data_cfb2a9364587247a071ad22f134b9c12
#
_entry.id   cfb2a9364587247a071ad22f134b9c12
#
_cell.length_a   1.000
_cell.length_b   1.000
_cell.length_c   1.000
_cell.angle_alpha   90.00
_cell.angle_beta   90.00
_cell.angle_gamma   90.00
#
_symmetry.space_group_name_H-M   'P 1'
#
loop_
_entity.id
_entity.type
_entity.pdbx_description
1 polymer ?
#
loop_
_entity_poly.entity_id
_entity_poly.type
_entity_poly.pdbx_seq_one_letter_code
_entity_poly.pdbx_strand_id
1 'polypeptide(L)'
;MIDGLHHVQVAAPPGSEEEARRFFTGVLGLVEVPKPEPLAARGGAWLELGGGGELHIGIDPEFVPAFRAHPAFAVDGAERLTALAARLGGAGIEVTWDQAQPGASRFYATDPWGNRLEFITA
;
A
#
# COMPACT_ATOMS: atom_id res chain seq x y z
N MET A 1 -19.74 -16.90 8.03
CA MET A 1 -19.14 -16.78 6.69
C MET A 1 -18.31 -15.52 6.60
N ILE A 2 -17.47 -15.44 5.61
CA ILE A 2 -16.66 -14.25 5.39
C ILE A 2 -17.45 -13.29 4.51
N ASP A 3 -17.55 -12.01 4.92
CA ASP A 3 -18.34 -11.02 4.20
C ASP A 3 -17.49 -10.00 3.42
N GLY A 4 -16.18 -10.05 3.58
CA GLY A 4 -15.26 -9.16 2.85
C GLY A 4 -13.94 -9.00 3.56
N LEU A 5 -13.13 -8.05 3.08
CA LEU A 5 -11.88 -7.68 3.72
C LEU A 5 -12.12 -6.43 4.59
N HIS A 6 -11.71 -6.51 5.84
CA HIS A 6 -11.73 -5.36 6.76
C HIS A 6 -10.48 -4.50 6.58
N HIS A 7 -9.35 -5.14 6.54
CA HIS A 7 -8.06 -4.49 6.32
C HIS A 7 -7.05 -5.47 5.75
N VAL A 8 -5.97 -4.93 5.21
CA VAL A 8 -4.78 -5.67 4.80
C VAL A 8 -3.60 -5.10 5.57
N GLN A 9 -2.72 -5.95 6.05
CA GLN A 9 -1.50 -5.52 6.73
C GLN A 9 -0.28 -5.87 5.89
N VAL A 10 0.63 -4.91 5.76
CA VAL A 10 1.98 -5.14 5.25
C VAL A 10 2.96 -4.97 6.40
N ALA A 11 4.01 -5.76 6.40
CA ALA A 11 5.03 -5.70 7.44
C ALA A 11 6.08 -4.63 7.13
N ALA A 12 6.72 -4.11 8.16
CA ALA A 12 7.79 -3.14 8.05
C ALA A 12 8.80 -3.36 9.18
N PRO A 13 10.07 -2.98 8.98
CA PRO A 13 11.07 -3.13 10.03
C PRO A 13 10.86 -2.13 11.17
N PRO A 14 11.43 -2.42 12.36
CA PRO A 14 11.33 -1.48 13.48
C PRO A 14 11.87 -0.09 13.12
N GLY A 15 11.21 0.95 13.63
CA GLY A 15 11.63 2.34 13.42
C GLY A 15 11.25 2.92 12.06
N SER A 16 10.33 2.30 11.34
CA SER A 16 9.98 2.67 9.96
C SER A 16 8.75 3.59 9.84
N GLU A 17 8.15 4.02 10.95
CA GLU A 17 6.88 4.76 10.92
C GLU A 17 6.96 6.07 10.12
N GLU A 18 8.05 6.81 10.26
CA GLU A 18 8.21 8.07 9.55
C GLU A 18 8.35 7.85 8.03
N GLU A 19 9.11 6.85 7.64
CA GLU A 19 9.25 6.46 6.24
C GLU A 19 7.93 5.94 5.67
N ALA A 20 7.16 5.21 6.46
CA ALA A 20 5.82 4.77 6.10
C ALA A 20 4.92 5.96 5.77
N ARG A 21 4.95 7.00 6.61
CA ARG A 21 4.16 8.21 6.38
C ARG A 21 4.57 8.95 5.11
N ARG A 22 5.88 9.08 4.89
CA ARG A 22 6.37 9.73 3.65
C ARG A 22 5.88 9.01 2.41
N PHE A 23 5.87 7.69 2.42
CA PHE A 23 5.45 6.91 1.26
C PHE A 23 3.92 6.80 1.16
N PHE A 24 3.27 6.23 2.15
CA PHE A 24 1.84 5.91 2.06
C PHE A 24 0.96 7.15 2.12
N THR A 25 1.29 8.13 2.94
CA THR A 25 0.56 9.40 3.00
C THR A 25 1.11 10.40 2.01
N GLY A 26 2.42 10.60 1.96
CA GLY A 26 3.05 11.61 1.14
C GLY A 26 3.00 11.30 -0.36
N VAL A 27 3.32 10.08 -0.77
CA VAL A 27 3.35 9.69 -2.18
C VAL A 27 2.01 9.12 -2.62
N LEU A 28 1.46 8.15 -1.90
CA LEU A 28 0.21 7.49 -2.27
C LEU A 28 -1.05 8.26 -1.87
N GLY A 29 -0.94 9.24 -0.99
CA GLY A 29 -2.06 10.09 -0.61
C GLY A 29 -3.06 9.46 0.34
N LEU A 30 -2.69 8.38 1.03
CA LEU A 30 -3.56 7.76 2.02
C LEU A 30 -3.61 8.59 3.30
N VAL A 31 -4.73 8.54 4.01
CA VAL A 31 -4.94 9.31 5.23
C VAL A 31 -4.67 8.41 6.43
N GLU A 32 -3.73 8.82 7.29
CA GLU A 32 -3.44 8.09 8.51
C GLU A 32 -4.57 8.30 9.52
N VAL A 33 -4.98 7.21 10.20
CA VAL A 33 -5.97 7.24 11.26
C VAL A 33 -5.33 6.81 12.58
N PRO A 34 -5.84 7.32 13.73
CA PRO A 34 -5.27 6.97 15.03
C PRO A 34 -5.43 5.47 15.34
N LYS A 35 -4.39 4.88 15.93
CA LYS A 35 -4.48 3.54 16.50
C LYS A 35 -4.96 3.62 17.94
N PRO A 36 -5.96 2.81 18.34
CA PRO A 36 -6.38 2.79 19.73
C PRO A 36 -5.34 2.12 20.62
N GLU A 37 -5.31 2.53 21.89
CA GLU A 37 -4.51 1.83 22.90
C GLU A 37 -5.17 0.48 23.25
N PRO A 38 -4.44 -0.57 23.53
CA PRO A 38 -2.97 -0.62 23.62
C PRO A 38 -2.25 -0.85 22.29
N LEU A 39 -2.95 -0.89 21.15
CA LEU A 39 -2.37 -1.18 19.86
C LEU A 39 -1.37 -0.11 19.42
N ALA A 40 -1.60 1.15 19.79
CA ALA A 40 -0.69 2.25 19.44
C ALA A 40 0.73 2.00 19.96
N ALA A 41 0.87 1.36 21.12
CA ALA A 41 2.17 1.07 21.71
C ALA A 41 2.99 0.04 20.94
N ARG A 42 2.36 -0.72 20.03
CA ARG A 42 3.04 -1.72 19.21
C ARG A 42 3.77 -1.12 18.00
N GLY A 43 3.61 0.19 17.77
CA GLY A 43 4.17 0.87 16.60
C GLY A 43 3.37 0.60 15.34
N GLY A 44 3.93 1.01 14.19
CA GLY A 44 3.26 0.92 12.91
C GLY A 44 2.30 2.08 12.67
N ALA A 45 1.40 1.92 11.70
CA ALA A 45 0.44 2.94 11.33
C ALA A 45 -0.79 2.30 10.72
N TRP A 46 -1.92 2.96 10.85
CA TRP A 46 -3.16 2.59 10.17
C TRP A 46 -3.53 3.68 9.18
N LEU A 47 -3.92 3.29 7.98
CA LEU A 47 -4.23 4.20 6.89
C LEU A 47 -5.58 3.84 6.29
N GLU A 48 -6.34 4.86 5.96
CA GLU A 48 -7.67 4.74 5.38
C GLU A 48 -7.57 4.62 3.85
N LEU A 49 -8.32 3.68 3.28
CA LEU A 49 -8.47 3.55 1.84
C LEU A 49 -9.71 4.31 1.37
N GLY A 50 -9.67 4.84 0.15
CA GLY A 50 -10.73 5.71 -0.36
C GLY A 50 -12.11 5.05 -0.50
N GLY A 51 -12.17 3.74 -0.66
CA GLY A 51 -13.43 3.01 -0.80
C GLY A 51 -13.92 2.33 0.48
N GLY A 52 -13.36 2.67 1.63
CA GLY A 52 -13.56 1.98 2.89
C GLY A 52 -12.50 0.90 3.09
N GLY A 53 -12.40 0.37 4.28
CA GLY A 53 -11.30 -0.53 4.63
C GLY A 53 -10.02 0.24 4.95
N GLU A 54 -9.04 -0.50 5.41
CA GLU A 54 -7.79 0.10 5.88
C GLU A 54 -6.59 -0.70 5.42
N LEU A 55 -5.46 -0.01 5.31
CA LEU A 55 -4.14 -0.61 5.19
C LEU A 55 -3.41 -0.40 6.51
N HIS A 56 -2.93 -1.49 7.09
CA HIS A 56 -2.15 -1.44 8.32
C HIS A 56 -0.69 -1.70 8.01
N ILE A 57 0.19 -0.95 8.66
CA ILE A 57 1.63 -1.19 8.65
C ILE A 57 1.97 -1.85 9.97
N GLY A 58 2.42 -3.10 9.94
CA GLY A 58 2.75 -3.87 11.13
C GLY A 58 4.26 -4.00 11.29
N ILE A 59 4.76 -3.64 12.47
CA ILE A 59 6.20 -3.75 12.74
C ILE A 59 6.57 -5.20 13.03
N ASP A 60 7.58 -5.69 12.34
CA ASP A 60 8.11 -7.04 12.49
C ASP A 60 9.61 -6.98 12.74
N PRO A 61 10.08 -7.36 13.94
CA PRO A 61 11.52 -7.40 14.24
C PRO A 61 12.32 -8.33 13.33
N GLU A 62 11.65 -9.32 12.73
CA GLU A 62 12.25 -10.27 11.78
C GLU A 62 11.78 -10.00 10.37
N PHE A 63 11.64 -8.73 10.01
CA PHE A 63 11.06 -8.33 8.74
C PHE A 63 11.76 -8.95 7.54
N VAL A 64 10.96 -9.51 6.64
CA VAL A 64 11.36 -9.94 5.30
C VAL A 64 10.30 -9.41 4.34
N PRO A 65 10.68 -8.78 3.23
CA PRO A 65 9.70 -8.25 2.29
C PRO A 65 8.85 -9.35 1.66
N ALA A 66 7.56 -9.06 1.52
CA ALA A 66 6.61 -9.94 0.85
C ALA A 66 6.55 -9.57 -0.63
N PHE A 67 6.67 -10.56 -1.50
CA PHE A 67 6.63 -10.33 -2.95
C PHE A 67 5.48 -11.09 -3.60
N ARG A 68 5.42 -12.41 -3.43
CA ARG A 68 4.33 -13.20 -4.00
C ARG A 68 2.99 -12.83 -3.37
N ALA A 69 2.93 -12.77 -2.05
CA ALA A 69 1.78 -12.25 -1.34
C ALA A 69 1.86 -10.72 -1.37
N HIS A 70 0.82 -10.07 -1.92
CA HIS A 70 0.82 -8.61 -2.05
C HIS A 70 -0.61 -8.08 -2.08
N PRO A 71 -0.85 -6.86 -1.59
CA PRO A 71 -2.15 -6.22 -1.76
C PRO A 71 -2.31 -5.68 -3.17
N ALA A 72 -3.53 -5.70 -3.68
CA ALA A 72 -3.89 -5.04 -4.93
C ALA A 72 -4.88 -3.92 -4.61
N PHE A 73 -4.46 -2.69 -4.85
CA PHE A 73 -5.26 -1.50 -4.60
C PHE A 73 -6.07 -1.15 -5.83
N ALA A 74 -7.37 -0.97 -5.66
CA ALA A 74 -8.25 -0.52 -6.73
C ALA A 74 -8.07 0.98 -6.96
N VAL A 75 -7.92 1.37 -8.22
CA VAL A 75 -7.84 2.77 -8.64
C VAL A 75 -8.94 3.01 -9.65
N ASP A 76 -9.73 4.06 -9.45
CA ASP A 76 -10.86 4.35 -10.31
C ASP A 76 -10.43 5.08 -11.58
N GLY A 77 -10.43 4.34 -12.69
CA GLY A 77 -10.17 4.87 -14.02
C GLY A 77 -8.70 4.89 -14.44
N ALA A 78 -8.50 4.72 -15.76
CA ALA A 78 -7.17 4.62 -16.35
C ALA A 78 -6.36 5.92 -16.19
N GLU A 79 -7.01 7.08 -16.21
CA GLU A 79 -6.32 8.36 -16.03
C GLU A 79 -5.72 8.50 -14.65
N ARG A 80 -6.46 8.10 -13.61
CA ARG A 80 -5.97 8.14 -12.23
C ARG A 80 -4.86 7.13 -12.02
N LEU A 81 -4.96 5.96 -12.65
CA LEU A 81 -3.93 4.94 -12.56
C LEU A 81 -2.62 5.44 -13.19
N THR A 82 -2.71 6.06 -14.36
CA THR A 82 -1.54 6.66 -15.05
C THR A 82 -0.93 7.80 -14.23
N ALA A 83 -1.78 8.64 -13.65
CA ALA A 83 -1.31 9.74 -12.81
C ALA A 83 -0.58 9.22 -11.56
N LEU A 84 -1.08 8.14 -10.96
CA LEU A 84 -0.44 7.53 -9.80
C LEU A 84 0.92 6.93 -10.17
N ALA A 85 1.01 6.26 -11.32
CA ALA A 85 2.29 5.74 -11.82
C ALA A 85 3.31 6.86 -12.03
N ALA A 86 2.88 7.98 -12.60
CA ALA A 86 3.75 9.14 -12.81
C ALA A 86 4.22 9.73 -11.47
N ARG A 87 3.35 9.79 -10.48
CA ARG A 87 3.67 10.28 -9.15
C ARG A 87 4.70 9.41 -8.45
N LEU A 88 4.55 8.09 -8.56
CA LEU A 88 5.54 7.15 -8.03
C LEU A 88 6.88 7.31 -8.73
N GLY A 89 6.87 7.38 -10.06
CA GLY A 89 8.09 7.61 -10.84
C GLY A 89 8.78 8.93 -10.48
N GLY A 90 8.02 9.99 -10.25
CA GLY A 90 8.53 11.27 -9.81
C GLY A 90 9.16 11.22 -8.41
N ALA A 91 8.77 10.26 -7.59
CA ALA A 91 9.35 10.01 -6.27
C ALA A 91 10.53 9.02 -6.33
N GLY A 92 10.97 8.63 -7.52
CA GLY A 92 12.08 7.71 -7.72
C GLY A 92 11.73 6.24 -7.56
N ILE A 93 10.45 5.90 -7.62
CA ILE A 93 9.98 4.53 -7.43
C ILE A 93 9.71 3.91 -8.80
N GLU A 94 10.32 2.74 -9.04
CA GLU A 94 10.12 2.00 -10.27
C GLU A 94 8.70 1.47 -10.39
N VAL A 95 8.10 1.62 -11.56
CA VAL A 95 6.76 1.16 -11.88
C VAL A 95 6.85 0.13 -13.01
N THR A 96 6.25 -1.03 -12.82
CA THR A 96 6.24 -2.11 -13.81
C THR A 96 4.80 -2.38 -14.26
N TRP A 97 4.48 -2.01 -15.49
CA TRP A 97 3.16 -2.26 -16.06
C TRP A 97 3.01 -3.71 -16.46
N ASP A 98 1.80 -4.26 -16.24
CA ASP A 98 1.45 -5.62 -16.65
C ASP A 98 0.05 -5.58 -17.29
N GLN A 99 -0.02 -5.90 -18.57
CA GLN A 99 -1.26 -5.88 -19.35
C GLN A 99 -1.80 -7.30 -19.62
N ALA A 100 -1.32 -8.29 -18.88
CA ALA A 100 -1.69 -9.68 -19.14
C ALA A 100 -3.14 -10.01 -18.79
N GLN A 101 -3.78 -9.25 -17.90
CA GLN A 101 -5.17 -9.48 -17.51
C GLN A 101 -6.11 -8.75 -18.49
N PRO A 102 -6.97 -9.48 -19.25
CA PRO A 102 -7.92 -8.84 -20.14
C PRO A 102 -8.92 -7.95 -19.39
N GLY A 103 -9.23 -6.77 -19.92
CA GLY A 103 -10.21 -5.85 -19.35
C GLY A 103 -9.74 -5.08 -18.13
N ALA A 104 -8.47 -5.22 -17.75
CA ALA A 104 -7.90 -4.49 -16.63
C ALA A 104 -6.52 -3.95 -16.98
N SER A 105 -6.18 -2.78 -16.42
CA SER A 105 -4.83 -2.24 -16.46
C SER A 105 -4.28 -2.25 -15.07
N ARG A 106 -3.01 -2.63 -14.93
CA ARG A 106 -2.36 -2.66 -13.63
C ARG A 106 -0.87 -2.40 -13.73
N PHE A 107 -0.30 -1.95 -12.64
CA PHE A 107 1.15 -1.89 -12.49
C PHE A 107 1.56 -2.34 -11.10
N TYR A 108 2.82 -2.70 -10.97
CA TYR A 108 3.44 -3.07 -9.71
C TYR A 108 4.48 -2.02 -9.31
N ALA A 109 4.62 -1.82 -8.02
CA ALA A 109 5.69 -1.04 -7.43
C ALA A 109 6.05 -1.71 -6.10
N THR A 110 7.12 -1.26 -5.47
CA THR A 110 7.46 -1.73 -4.13
C THR A 110 7.35 -0.58 -3.14
N ASP A 111 7.02 -0.90 -1.89
CA ASP A 111 7.12 0.07 -0.81
C ASP A 111 8.60 0.30 -0.44
N PRO A 112 8.90 1.19 0.53
CA PRO A 112 10.29 1.51 0.87
C PRO A 112 11.13 0.33 1.34
N TRP A 113 10.48 -0.75 1.80
CA TRP A 113 11.20 -1.91 2.37
C TRP A 113 11.18 -3.13 1.45
N GLY A 114 10.61 -2.99 0.25
CA GLY A 114 10.61 -4.03 -0.77
C GLY A 114 9.35 -4.89 -0.84
N ASN A 115 8.30 -4.59 -0.07
CA ASN A 115 7.02 -5.27 -0.24
C ASN A 115 6.43 -4.91 -1.60
N ARG A 116 5.93 -5.90 -2.32
CA ARG A 116 5.27 -5.67 -3.61
C ARG A 116 3.88 -5.10 -3.39
N LEU A 117 3.55 -4.10 -4.19
CA LEU A 117 2.22 -3.50 -4.24
C LEU A 117 1.71 -3.57 -5.67
N GLU A 118 0.42 -3.82 -5.82
CA GLU A 118 -0.26 -3.80 -7.11
C GLU A 118 -1.30 -2.67 -7.11
N PHE A 119 -1.44 -2.00 -8.26
CA PHE A 119 -2.45 -0.95 -8.46
C PHE A 119 -3.20 -1.30 -9.74
N ILE A 120 -4.53 -1.45 -9.66
CA ILE A 120 -5.32 -2.01 -10.73
C ILE A 120 -6.61 -1.25 -10.95
N THR A 121 -6.97 -1.08 -12.22
CA THR A 121 -8.30 -0.62 -12.64
C THR A 121 -8.88 -1.65 -13.60
N ALA A 122 -10.16 -1.91 -13.47
CA ALA A 122 -10.87 -2.85 -14.33
C ALA A 122 -11.84 -2.08 -15.25
#